data_96def154b46b6c1789c87ba0edc80270
#
_entry.id   96def154b46b6c1789c87ba0edc80270
#
_cell.length_a   1.000
_cell.length_b   1.000
_cell.length_c   1.000
_cell.angle_alpha   90.00
_cell.angle_beta   90.00
_cell.angle_gamma   90.00
#
_symmetry.space_group_name_H-M   'P 1'
#
loop_
_entity.id
_entity.type
_entity.pdbx_description
1 polymer ?
#
loop_
_entity_poly.entity_id
_entity_poly.type
_entity_poly.pdbx_seq_one_letter_code
_entity_poly.pdbx_strand_id
1 'polypeptide(L)'
;VLFRSGIDPKTAVEAASSLTRLMASGTPTQADQAIFYSMICRYDIVRELVLVEVGERLQNFDYAFTAVDLNAFMTRFTTEYPDAARWTEATVKRIKGSLRQTLRHAGLIGEGQGSESERLSPLFLDSDVERALVLLGEQSLIAALTGRAVM
;
A
#
# COMPACT_ATOMS: atom_id res chain seq x y z
N VAL A 1 12.54 3.45 -11.75
CA VAL A 1 11.19 2.87 -11.86
C VAL A 1 11.30 1.48 -12.46
N LEU A 2 10.78 0.50 -11.75
CA LEU A 2 10.72 -0.86 -12.24
C LEU A 2 9.44 -1.03 -13.06
N PHE A 3 9.60 -1.26 -14.37
CA PHE A 3 8.46 -1.52 -15.24
C PHE A 3 8.07 -3.00 -15.14
N ARG A 4 6.77 -3.25 -15.05
CA ARG A 4 6.28 -4.61 -15.04
C ARG A 4 6.40 -5.22 -16.42
N SER A 5 6.60 -6.55 -16.46
CA SER A 5 6.68 -7.29 -17.70
C SER A 5 5.40 -7.08 -18.53
N GLY A 6 5.57 -6.83 -19.82
CA GLY A 6 4.46 -6.64 -20.75
C GLY A 6 3.94 -5.21 -20.87
N ILE A 7 4.51 -4.26 -20.12
CA ILE A 7 4.10 -2.86 -20.20
C ILE A 7 5.04 -2.11 -21.11
N ASP A 8 4.45 -1.34 -22.05
CA ASP A 8 5.22 -0.47 -22.91
C ASP A 8 5.94 0.61 -22.07
N PRO A 9 7.28 0.74 -22.21
CA PRO A 9 8.02 1.72 -21.42
C PRO A 9 7.52 3.16 -21.57
N LYS A 10 7.08 3.54 -22.76
CA LYS A 10 6.56 4.89 -23.00
C LYS A 10 5.26 5.11 -22.22
N THR A 11 4.35 4.16 -22.24
CA THR A 11 3.11 4.20 -21.48
C THR A 11 3.40 4.27 -19.98
N ALA A 12 4.35 3.49 -19.49
CA ALA A 12 4.73 3.51 -18.08
C ALA A 12 5.28 4.88 -17.66
N VAL A 13 6.12 5.50 -18.48
CA VAL A 13 6.65 6.84 -18.21
C VAL A 13 5.54 7.87 -18.17
N GLU A 14 4.62 7.82 -19.10
CA GLU A 14 3.47 8.74 -19.13
C GLU A 14 2.58 8.59 -17.88
N ALA A 15 2.30 7.35 -17.47
CA ALA A 15 1.52 7.08 -16.27
C ALA A 15 2.23 7.56 -15.01
N ALA A 16 3.52 7.31 -14.89
CA ALA A 16 4.34 7.77 -13.76
C ALA A 16 4.37 9.31 -13.71
N SER A 17 4.48 9.96 -14.86
CA SER A 17 4.46 11.43 -14.95
C SER A 17 3.10 11.99 -14.51
N SER A 18 2.00 11.32 -14.86
CA SER A 18 0.66 11.70 -14.41
C SER A 18 0.57 11.66 -12.88
N LEU A 19 1.07 10.58 -12.28
CA LEU A 19 1.07 10.45 -10.81
C LEU A 19 1.92 11.53 -10.16
N THR A 20 3.08 11.84 -10.71
CA THR A 20 3.95 12.91 -10.20
C THR A 20 3.23 14.26 -10.21
N ARG A 21 2.48 14.54 -11.29
CA ARG A 21 1.69 15.78 -11.36
C ARG A 21 0.60 15.81 -10.30
N LEU A 22 -0.07 14.70 -10.05
CA LEU A 22 -1.10 14.60 -9.02
C LEU A 22 -0.54 14.82 -7.61
N MET A 23 0.68 14.34 -7.34
CA MET A 23 1.36 14.63 -6.06
C MET A 23 1.60 16.13 -5.87
N ALA A 24 1.99 16.82 -6.93
CA ALA A 24 2.37 18.22 -6.86
C ALA A 24 1.18 19.18 -6.89
N SER A 25 0.15 18.86 -7.67
CA SER A 25 -0.93 19.81 -7.96
C SER A 25 -2.33 19.19 -8.02
N GLY A 26 -2.48 17.93 -7.64
CA GLY A 26 -3.79 17.28 -7.57
C GLY A 26 -4.59 17.71 -6.34
N THR A 27 -5.81 17.18 -6.24
CA THR A 27 -6.59 17.33 -5.02
C THR A 27 -5.87 16.64 -3.85
N PRO A 28 -6.21 16.96 -2.59
CA PRO A 28 -5.61 16.26 -1.44
C PRO A 28 -5.72 14.74 -1.54
N THR A 29 -6.88 14.21 -1.95
CA THR A 29 -7.07 12.76 -2.12
C THR A 29 -6.16 12.21 -3.22
N GLN A 30 -6.09 12.87 -4.37
CA GLN A 30 -5.21 12.46 -5.46
C GLN A 30 -3.75 12.45 -5.02
N ALA A 31 -3.31 13.51 -4.35
CA ALA A 31 -1.93 13.61 -3.88
C ALA A 31 -1.61 12.51 -2.88
N ASP A 32 -2.47 12.27 -1.91
CA ASP A 32 -2.26 11.25 -0.89
C ASP A 32 -2.17 9.85 -1.50
N GLN A 33 -3.05 9.53 -2.46
CA GLN A 33 -3.03 8.22 -3.12
C GLN A 33 -1.80 8.04 -3.99
N ALA A 34 -1.39 9.07 -4.72
CA ALA A 34 -0.18 9.03 -5.53
C ALA A 34 1.07 8.88 -4.66
N ILE A 35 1.15 9.59 -3.54
CA ILE A 35 2.24 9.46 -2.57
C ILE A 35 2.28 8.06 -1.98
N PHE A 36 1.13 7.52 -1.60
CA PHE A 36 1.04 6.16 -1.07
C PHE A 36 1.57 5.15 -2.08
N TYR A 37 1.17 5.27 -3.34
CA TYR A 37 1.69 4.40 -4.40
C TYR A 37 3.21 4.53 -4.54
N SER A 38 3.76 5.74 -4.44
CA SER A 38 5.21 5.91 -4.50
C SER A 38 5.93 5.18 -3.37
N MET A 39 5.34 5.13 -2.18
CA MET A 39 5.88 4.37 -1.06
C MET A 39 5.82 2.87 -1.31
N ILE A 40 4.73 2.39 -1.90
CA ILE A 40 4.59 0.98 -2.29
C ILE A 40 5.68 0.59 -3.30
N CYS A 41 6.00 1.46 -4.24
CA CYS A 41 7.05 1.22 -5.22
C CYS A 41 8.45 1.22 -4.61
N ARG A 42 8.66 2.05 -3.61
CA ARG A 42 9.98 2.26 -3.00
C ARG A 42 10.32 1.23 -1.93
N TYR A 43 9.34 0.81 -1.13
CA TYR A 43 9.57 -0.03 0.03
C TYR A 43 8.86 -1.38 -0.12
N ASP A 44 9.66 -2.44 -0.22
CA ASP A 44 9.13 -3.80 -0.34
C ASP A 44 8.19 -4.16 0.82
N ILE A 45 8.51 -3.70 2.03
CA ILE A 45 7.68 -3.99 3.20
C ILE A 45 6.29 -3.37 3.08
N VAL A 46 6.17 -2.18 2.50
CA VAL A 46 4.86 -1.54 2.27
C VAL A 46 4.08 -2.33 1.22
N ARG A 47 4.76 -2.73 0.15
CA ARG A 47 4.13 -3.52 -0.92
C ARG A 47 3.62 -4.87 -0.40
N GLU A 48 4.44 -5.58 0.36
CA GLU A 48 4.05 -6.87 0.96
C GLU A 48 2.87 -6.71 1.91
N LEU A 49 2.92 -5.69 2.76
CA LEU A 49 1.84 -5.41 3.69
C LEU A 49 0.51 -5.20 2.95
N VAL A 50 0.53 -4.38 1.90
CA VAL A 50 -0.67 -4.07 1.14
C VAL A 50 -1.16 -5.26 0.33
N LEU A 51 -0.27 -5.89 -0.45
CA LEU A 51 -0.70 -6.97 -1.35
C LEU A 51 -1.14 -8.22 -0.59
N VAL A 52 -0.43 -8.58 0.47
CA VAL A 52 -0.70 -9.82 1.18
C VAL A 52 -1.69 -9.58 2.33
N GLU A 53 -1.31 -8.77 3.31
CA GLU A 53 -2.12 -8.64 4.53
C GLU A 53 -3.43 -7.88 4.29
N VAL A 54 -3.34 -6.70 3.69
CA VAL A 54 -4.53 -5.88 3.43
C VAL A 54 -5.39 -6.53 2.35
N GLY A 55 -4.77 -6.93 1.25
CA GLY A 55 -5.48 -7.47 0.10
C GLY A 55 -6.24 -8.75 0.43
N GLU A 56 -5.61 -9.71 1.10
CA GLU A 56 -6.28 -10.95 1.47
C GLU A 56 -7.46 -10.70 2.41
N ARG A 57 -7.30 -9.81 3.37
CA ARG A 57 -8.38 -9.50 4.30
C ARG A 57 -9.57 -8.85 3.61
N LEU A 58 -9.31 -7.84 2.77
CA LEU A 58 -10.40 -7.17 2.06
C LEU A 58 -11.12 -8.11 1.08
N GLN A 59 -10.39 -9.01 0.42
CA GLN A 59 -10.98 -10.00 -0.48
C GLN A 59 -11.87 -10.99 0.28
N ASN A 60 -11.59 -11.26 1.54
CA ASN A 60 -12.35 -12.18 2.38
C ASN A 60 -13.33 -11.47 3.32
N PHE A 61 -13.55 -10.18 3.11
CA PHE A 61 -14.42 -9.35 3.96
C PHE A 61 -14.02 -9.38 5.44
N ASP A 62 -12.74 -9.60 5.72
CA ASP A 62 -12.18 -9.56 7.07
C ASP A 62 -11.54 -8.18 7.27
N TYR A 63 -12.22 -7.34 8.01
CA TYR A 63 -11.79 -5.96 8.21
C TYR A 63 -10.96 -5.75 9.48
N ALA A 64 -10.71 -6.80 10.26
CA ALA A 64 -9.88 -6.69 11.45
C ALA A 64 -8.40 -6.71 11.10
N PHE A 65 -7.66 -5.75 11.61
CA PHE A 65 -6.21 -5.71 11.47
C PHE A 65 -5.61 -5.16 12.76
N THR A 66 -5.31 -6.06 13.69
CA THR A 66 -4.89 -5.72 15.04
C THR A 66 -3.37 -5.59 15.15
N ALA A 67 -2.90 -5.16 16.33
CA ALA A 67 -1.46 -5.16 16.62
C ALA A 67 -0.85 -6.56 16.54
N VAL A 68 -1.62 -7.59 16.89
CA VAL A 68 -1.17 -9.00 16.76
C VAL A 68 -0.93 -9.34 15.29
N ASP A 69 -1.82 -8.91 14.40
CA ASP A 69 -1.67 -9.14 12.96
C ASP A 69 -0.42 -8.45 12.40
N LEU A 70 -0.19 -7.20 12.82
CA LEU A 70 0.99 -6.47 12.38
C LEU A 70 2.28 -7.10 12.93
N ASN A 71 2.27 -7.57 14.18
CA ASN A 71 3.41 -8.28 14.75
C ASN A 71 3.70 -9.58 13.99
N ALA A 72 2.67 -10.33 13.63
CA ALA A 72 2.82 -11.56 12.85
C ALA A 72 3.40 -11.26 11.46
N PHE A 73 2.93 -10.20 10.83
CA PHE A 73 3.48 -9.74 9.55
C PHE A 73 4.97 -9.40 9.69
N MET A 74 5.35 -8.65 10.71
CA MET A 74 6.75 -8.27 10.93
C MET A 74 7.65 -9.50 11.16
N THR A 75 7.17 -10.47 11.91
CA THR A 75 7.91 -11.72 12.14
C THR A 75 8.12 -12.45 10.82
N ARG A 76 7.09 -12.57 9.99
CA ARG A 76 7.21 -13.22 8.69
C ARG A 76 8.17 -12.45 7.78
N PHE A 77 8.02 -11.13 7.69
CA PHE A 77 8.86 -10.29 6.84
C PHE A 77 10.33 -10.37 7.22
N THR A 78 10.64 -10.26 8.51
CA THR A 78 12.03 -10.33 8.98
C THR A 78 12.64 -11.73 8.84
N THR A 79 11.80 -12.75 8.73
CA THR A 79 12.26 -14.11 8.45
C THR A 79 12.57 -14.32 6.98
N GLU A 80 11.72 -13.78 6.09
CA GLU A 80 11.83 -13.98 4.64
C GLU A 80 12.88 -13.09 3.97
N TYR A 81 13.12 -11.89 4.51
CA TYR A 81 14.01 -10.91 3.89
C TYR A 81 15.31 -10.80 4.69
N PRO A 82 16.47 -11.20 4.12
CA PRO A 82 17.74 -11.26 4.85
C PRO A 82 18.17 -9.92 5.46
N ASP A 83 17.97 -8.81 4.77
CA ASP A 83 18.32 -7.49 5.28
C ASP A 83 17.49 -7.12 6.49
N ALA A 84 16.22 -7.49 6.49
CA ALA A 84 15.30 -7.23 7.60
C ALA A 84 15.61 -8.11 8.81
N ALA A 85 16.20 -9.27 8.62
CA ALA A 85 16.59 -10.18 9.71
C ALA A 85 17.62 -9.55 10.65
N ARG A 86 18.32 -8.52 10.20
CA ARG A 86 19.33 -7.80 10.98
C ARG A 86 18.77 -6.65 11.81
N TRP A 87 17.49 -6.33 11.65
CA TRP A 87 16.89 -5.22 12.36
C TRP A 87 16.84 -5.49 13.87
N THR A 88 17.15 -4.46 14.66
CA THR A 88 17.02 -4.51 16.12
C THR A 88 15.55 -4.42 16.52
N GLU A 89 15.23 -4.78 17.75
CA GLU A 89 13.88 -4.61 18.29
C GLU A 89 13.40 -3.17 18.21
N ALA A 90 14.28 -2.21 18.49
CA ALA A 90 13.96 -0.79 18.40
C ALA A 90 13.61 -0.39 16.97
N THR A 91 14.36 -0.89 15.99
CA THR A 91 14.10 -0.65 14.57
C THR A 91 12.75 -1.26 14.15
N VAL A 92 12.48 -2.49 14.54
CA VAL A 92 11.21 -3.17 14.24
C VAL A 92 10.03 -2.38 14.81
N LYS A 93 10.14 -1.93 16.06
CA LYS A 93 9.09 -1.13 16.69
C LYS A 93 8.82 0.17 15.93
N ARG A 94 9.88 0.85 15.51
CA ARG A 94 9.77 2.10 14.75
C ARG A 94 9.12 1.86 13.39
N ILE A 95 9.51 0.79 12.71
CA ILE A 95 8.93 0.44 11.41
C ILE A 95 7.46 0.10 11.55
N LYS A 96 7.06 -0.66 12.57
CA LYS A 96 5.65 -0.95 12.83
C LYS A 96 4.83 0.33 12.98
N GLY A 97 5.33 1.29 13.74
CA GLY A 97 4.68 2.59 13.91
C GLY A 97 4.55 3.33 12.60
N SER A 98 5.60 3.33 11.78
CA SER A 98 5.58 3.96 10.46
C SER A 98 4.60 3.29 9.50
N LEU A 99 4.53 1.96 9.51
CA LEU A 99 3.57 1.22 8.67
C LEU A 99 2.14 1.56 9.06
N ARG A 100 1.84 1.58 10.35
CA ARG A 100 0.51 1.94 10.83
C ARG A 100 0.15 3.36 10.41
N GLN A 101 1.07 4.29 10.55
CA GLN A 101 0.88 5.68 10.13
C GLN A 101 0.66 5.78 8.62
N THR A 102 1.42 5.02 7.84
CA THR A 102 1.25 4.96 6.38
C THR A 102 -0.15 4.48 6.00
N LEU A 103 -0.64 3.44 6.65
CA LEU A 103 -1.99 2.94 6.39
C LEU A 103 -3.07 3.96 6.78
N ARG A 104 -2.87 4.71 7.86
CA ARG A 104 -3.78 5.78 8.25
C ARG A 104 -3.84 6.90 7.22
N HIS A 105 -2.68 7.38 6.79
CA HIS A 105 -2.61 8.44 5.79
C HIS A 105 -3.24 8.02 4.47
N ALA A 106 -3.14 6.75 4.13
CA ALA A 106 -3.76 6.21 2.92
C ALA A 106 -5.28 6.08 3.06
N GLY A 107 -5.80 6.05 4.28
CA GLY A 107 -7.23 5.84 4.53
C GLY A 107 -7.63 4.38 4.66
N LEU A 108 -6.65 3.48 4.78
CA LEU A 108 -6.92 2.05 4.93
C LEU A 108 -7.29 1.66 6.35
N ILE A 109 -6.85 2.41 7.35
CA ILE A 109 -7.29 2.24 8.75
C ILE A 109 -7.76 3.59 9.28
N GLY A 110 -8.62 3.55 10.31
CA GLY A 110 -9.15 4.75 10.92
C GLY A 110 -8.11 5.51 11.73
N GLU A 111 -8.41 6.78 11.98
CA GLU A 111 -7.58 7.64 12.82
C GLU A 111 -7.91 7.43 14.29
N GLY A 112 -6.96 7.77 15.16
CA GLY A 112 -7.12 7.70 16.59
C GLY A 112 -6.71 6.37 17.18
N GLN A 113 -7.21 6.11 18.39
CA GLN A 113 -6.94 4.88 19.14
C GLN A 113 -8.23 4.10 19.33
N GLY A 114 -8.10 2.80 19.50
CA GLY A 114 -9.24 1.93 19.75
C GLY A 114 -9.65 1.14 18.51
N SER A 115 -10.92 0.76 18.45
CA SER A 115 -11.41 -0.19 17.43
C SER A 115 -11.27 0.30 15.99
N GLU A 116 -11.35 1.60 15.76
CA GLU A 116 -11.23 2.16 14.40
C GLU A 116 -9.82 2.03 13.84
N SER A 117 -8.79 2.15 14.69
CA SER A 117 -7.39 1.99 14.27
C SER A 117 -7.02 0.54 13.98
N GLU A 118 -7.89 -0.40 14.35
CA GLU A 118 -7.71 -1.82 14.12
C GLU A 118 -8.67 -2.37 13.05
N ARG A 119 -9.30 -1.47 12.31
CA ARG A 119 -10.27 -1.83 11.28
C ARG A 119 -9.83 -1.30 9.92
N LEU A 120 -9.77 -2.22 8.95
CA LEU A 120 -9.48 -1.88 7.56
C LEU A 120 -10.72 -1.33 6.87
N SER A 121 -10.50 -0.41 5.95
CA SER A 121 -11.53 0.10 5.04
C SER A 121 -11.01 0.05 3.62
N PRO A 122 -11.79 -0.49 2.67
CA PRO A 122 -11.41 -0.45 1.26
C PRO A 122 -11.27 1.01 0.79
N LEU A 123 -10.30 1.26 -0.08
CA LEU A 123 -10.13 2.58 -0.65
C LEU A 123 -11.06 2.79 -1.85
N PHE A 124 -11.51 4.03 -2.03
CA PHE A 124 -12.08 4.50 -3.27
C PHE A 124 -10.98 5.22 -4.03
N LEU A 125 -10.40 4.55 -5.03
CA LEU A 125 -9.34 5.16 -5.81
C LEU A 125 -9.91 6.26 -6.70
N ASP A 126 -9.24 7.40 -6.68
CA ASP A 126 -9.51 8.48 -7.63
C ASP A 126 -9.35 7.95 -9.06
N SER A 127 -10.23 8.35 -9.97
CA SER A 127 -10.25 7.81 -11.33
C SER A 127 -8.95 8.06 -12.09
N ASP A 128 -8.29 9.19 -11.88
CA ASP A 128 -7.02 9.49 -12.55
C ASP A 128 -5.88 8.66 -11.98
N VAL A 129 -5.88 8.46 -10.66
CA VAL A 129 -4.91 7.57 -9.99
C VAL A 129 -5.12 6.13 -10.48
N GLU A 130 -6.36 5.64 -10.47
CA GLU A 130 -6.65 4.28 -10.91
C GLU A 130 -6.24 4.06 -12.37
N ARG A 131 -6.51 5.02 -13.25
CA ARG A 131 -6.11 4.93 -14.66
C ARG A 131 -4.60 4.77 -14.80
N ALA A 132 -3.83 5.57 -14.05
CA ALA A 132 -2.37 5.47 -14.07
C ALA A 132 -1.90 4.10 -13.57
N LEU A 133 -2.51 3.57 -12.50
CA LEU A 133 -2.16 2.24 -11.98
C LEU A 133 -2.50 1.14 -12.96
N VAL A 134 -3.61 1.23 -13.68
CA VAL A 134 -3.96 0.27 -14.74
C VAL A 134 -2.89 0.29 -15.83
N LEU A 135 -2.49 1.47 -16.27
CA LEU A 135 -1.44 1.62 -17.30
C LEU A 135 -0.09 1.10 -16.84
N LEU A 136 0.17 1.12 -15.52
CA LEU A 136 1.39 0.56 -14.94
C LEU A 136 1.29 -0.94 -14.65
N GLY A 137 0.17 -1.58 -14.98
CA GLY A 137 0.00 -3.01 -14.77
C GLY A 137 -0.24 -3.41 -13.33
N GLU A 138 -0.78 -2.51 -12.53
CA GLU A 138 -0.96 -2.72 -11.09
C GLU A 138 -2.38 -3.18 -10.73
N GLN A 139 -2.99 -4.02 -11.56
CA GLN A 139 -4.34 -4.53 -11.32
C GLN A 139 -4.45 -5.26 -9.98
N SER A 140 -3.42 -6.05 -9.63
CA SER A 140 -3.41 -6.76 -8.35
C SER A 140 -3.40 -5.79 -7.16
N LEU A 141 -2.68 -4.68 -7.29
CA LEU A 141 -2.63 -3.65 -6.27
C LEU A 141 -3.98 -2.94 -6.14
N ILE A 142 -4.61 -2.63 -7.26
CA ILE A 142 -5.95 -2.02 -7.27
C ILE A 142 -6.93 -2.94 -6.53
N ALA A 143 -6.93 -4.23 -6.84
CA ALA A 143 -7.79 -5.20 -6.16
C ALA A 143 -7.50 -5.25 -4.65
N ALA A 144 -6.21 -5.24 -4.26
CA ALA A 144 -5.81 -5.27 -2.85
C ALA A 144 -6.30 -4.03 -2.10
N LEU A 145 -6.20 -2.85 -2.69
CA LEU A 145 -6.58 -1.59 -2.03
C LEU A 145 -8.10 -1.39 -1.97
N THR A 146 -8.82 -1.86 -2.97
CA THR A 146 -10.25 -1.58 -3.10
C THR A 146 -11.13 -2.74 -2.65
N GLY A 147 -10.58 -3.91 -2.45
CA GLY A 147 -11.36 -5.12 -2.15
C GLY A 147 -12.13 -5.66 -3.35
N ARG A 148 -11.97 -5.07 -4.53
CA ARG A 148 -12.61 -5.56 -5.75
C ARG A 148 -11.90 -6.81 -6.26
N ALA A 149 -12.63 -7.67 -6.95
CA ALA A 149 -12.04 -8.85 -7.56
C ALA A 149 -11.04 -8.47 -8.64
N VAL A 150 -9.99 -9.27 -8.79
CA VAL A 150 -9.06 -9.14 -9.92
C VAL A 150 -9.77 -9.64 -11.18
N MET A 151 -9.84 -8.81 -12.19
CA MET A 151 -10.44 -9.18 -13.47
C MET A 151 -9.39 -9.39 -14.54
#